data_9344105c1f198b7391755cccb7e4b36c
#
_entry.id   9344105c1f198b7391755cccb7e4b36c
#
_cell.length_a   1.000
_cell.length_b   1.000
_cell.length_c   1.000
_cell.angle_alpha   90.00
_cell.angle_beta   90.00
_cell.angle_gamma   90.00
#
_symmetry.space_group_name_H-M   'P 1'
#
loop_
_entity.id
_entity.type
_entity.pdbx_description
1 polymer ?
#
loop_
_entity_poly.entity_id
_entity_poly.type
_entity_poly.pdbx_seq_one_letter_code
_entity_poly.pdbx_strand_id
1 'polypeptide(L)'
;MVPIKLFEQKKVRTHWELKEEQWYFSIIDVVSVLTDTSNPRDYWFKMKVRVKLEDGIELSTICRQFKMQATDGKMRETDCANTQQLLRIIQSIPSPKAEPFKQWLAKTGYERMQEISDPSQSIDRARENWQKLGRSEKWIQQRMTGQEKLNNLRFTNDDLRMTILNRNSYLVNRT
;
A
#
# COMPACT_ATOMS: atom_id res chain seq x y z
N MET A 1 -3.12 12.09 3.12
CA MET A 1 -2.14 11.66 4.13
C MET A 1 -2.89 10.78 5.10
N VAL A 2 -2.76 9.48 5.03
CA VAL A 2 -3.35 8.57 6.02
C VAL A 2 -2.48 8.71 7.28
N PRO A 3 -3.02 9.17 8.44
CA PRO A 3 -2.23 9.18 9.64
C PRO A 3 -1.95 7.73 10.02
N ILE A 4 -0.70 7.32 9.94
CA ILE A 4 -0.25 6.01 10.42
C ILE A 4 -0.32 6.07 11.95
N LYS A 5 -1.52 5.88 12.52
CA LYS A 5 -1.73 5.80 13.98
C LYS A 5 -0.93 4.69 14.66
N LEU A 6 -0.43 3.71 13.90
CA LEU A 6 0.36 2.58 14.38
C LEU A 6 1.78 2.96 14.84
N PHE A 7 2.24 4.18 14.57
CA PHE A 7 3.59 4.61 14.89
C PHE A 7 3.63 5.80 15.86
N GLU A 8 2.53 6.13 16.50
CA GLU A 8 2.32 7.40 17.25
C GLU A 8 3.30 7.66 18.42
N GLN A 9 4.02 6.66 18.91
CA GLN A 9 4.90 6.87 20.09
C GLN A 9 6.39 6.65 19.84
N LYS A 10 6.79 6.06 18.71
CA LYS A 10 8.21 5.85 18.38
C LYS A 10 8.53 6.46 17.02
N LYS A 11 9.62 7.21 16.96
CA LYS A 11 10.09 7.82 15.70
C LYS A 11 10.64 6.74 14.78
N VAL A 12 10.03 6.56 13.62
CA VAL A 12 10.57 5.79 12.52
C VAL A 12 11.30 6.74 11.59
N ARG A 13 12.60 6.50 11.36
CA ARG A 13 13.39 7.29 10.43
C ARG A 13 12.92 7.02 9.00
N THR A 14 12.84 8.08 8.21
CA THR A 14 12.39 8.03 6.82
C THR A 14 13.39 8.73 5.91
N HIS A 15 13.41 8.31 4.65
CA HIS A 15 14.20 8.92 3.59
C HIS A 15 13.29 9.13 2.37
N TRP A 16 13.35 10.32 1.77
CA TRP A 16 12.65 10.62 0.52
C TRP A 16 13.61 10.43 -0.65
N GLU A 17 13.33 9.48 -1.53
CA GLU A 17 14.12 9.26 -2.74
C GLU A 17 13.53 10.08 -3.90
N LEU A 18 14.30 11.08 -4.33
CA LEU A 18 13.86 12.03 -5.36
C LEU A 18 13.65 11.40 -6.75
N LYS A 19 14.46 10.40 -7.11
CA LYS A 19 14.39 9.79 -8.45
C LYS A 19 13.15 8.92 -8.62
N GLU A 20 12.67 8.33 -7.54
CA GLU A 20 11.54 7.41 -7.54
C GLU A 20 10.27 8.06 -6.96
N GLU A 21 10.39 9.29 -6.43
CA GLU A 21 9.30 10.01 -5.77
C GLU A 21 8.58 9.18 -4.70
N GLN A 22 9.36 8.46 -3.86
CA GLN A 22 8.85 7.55 -2.83
C GLN A 22 9.53 7.75 -1.49
N TRP A 23 8.77 7.45 -0.43
CA TRP A 23 9.27 7.35 0.92
C TRP A 23 9.85 5.96 1.20
N TYR A 24 11.02 5.94 1.83
CA TYR A 24 11.66 4.77 2.38
C TYR A 24 11.71 4.85 3.91
N PHE A 25 11.44 3.74 4.57
CA PHE A 25 11.32 3.62 6.02
C PHE A 25 12.41 2.70 6.56
N SER A 26 13.04 3.07 7.68
CA SER A 26 14.00 2.22 8.37
C SER A 26 13.33 0.96 8.91
N ILE A 27 13.74 -0.20 8.43
CA ILE A 27 13.16 -1.50 8.84
C ILE A 27 13.46 -1.77 10.33
N ILE A 28 14.65 -1.43 10.80
CA ILE A 28 15.05 -1.62 12.19
C ILE A 28 14.13 -0.84 13.13
N ASP A 29 13.76 0.38 12.77
CA ASP A 29 12.85 1.20 13.57
C ASP A 29 11.43 0.63 13.57
N VAL A 30 10.96 0.15 12.41
CA VAL A 30 9.64 -0.53 12.31
C VAL A 30 9.61 -1.80 13.14
N VAL A 31 10.65 -2.63 13.08
CA VAL A 31 10.79 -3.82 13.95
C VAL A 31 10.77 -3.41 15.42
N SER A 32 11.48 -2.35 15.80
CA SER A 32 11.47 -1.84 17.18
C SER A 32 10.09 -1.40 17.66
N VAL A 33 9.25 -0.90 16.76
CA VAL A 33 7.86 -0.49 17.08
C VAL A 33 6.94 -1.69 17.21
N LEU A 34 7.05 -2.64 16.28
CA LEU A 34 6.14 -3.77 16.14
C LEU A 34 6.54 -5.00 16.99
N THR A 35 7.66 -4.93 17.71
CA THR A 35 8.13 -6.03 18.57
C THR A 35 8.59 -5.51 19.92
N ASP A 36 8.65 -6.40 20.92
CA ASP A 36 9.21 -6.11 22.25
C ASP A 36 10.71 -6.46 22.33
N THR A 37 11.38 -6.57 21.19
CA THR A 37 12.79 -6.94 21.18
C THR A 37 13.67 -5.83 21.73
N SER A 38 14.63 -6.18 22.57
CA SER A 38 15.70 -5.28 23.04
C SER A 38 16.75 -5.02 21.96
N ASN A 39 16.84 -5.91 20.94
CA ASN A 39 17.80 -5.78 19.85
C ASN A 39 17.11 -5.92 18.48
N PRO A 40 16.54 -4.83 17.93
CA PRO A 40 15.82 -4.87 16.64
C PRO A 40 16.72 -5.25 15.46
N ARG A 41 18.03 -4.99 15.53
CA ARG A 41 18.98 -5.34 14.48
C ARG A 41 19.22 -6.84 14.39
N ASP A 42 19.41 -7.51 15.51
CA ASP A 42 19.55 -8.97 15.59
C ASP A 42 18.24 -9.66 15.19
N TYR A 43 17.11 -9.12 15.66
CA TYR A 43 15.78 -9.60 15.25
C TYR A 43 15.59 -9.56 13.72
N TRP A 44 15.94 -8.45 13.10
CA TRP A 44 15.86 -8.30 11.64
C TRP A 44 16.77 -9.29 10.90
N PHE A 45 17.98 -9.47 11.39
CA PHE A 45 18.91 -10.47 10.82
C PHE A 45 18.32 -11.88 10.88
N LYS A 46 17.84 -12.32 12.04
CA LYS A 46 17.22 -13.63 12.24
C LYS A 46 15.96 -13.81 11.39
N MET A 47 15.17 -12.76 11.27
CA MET A 47 13.96 -12.79 10.43
C MET A 47 14.31 -12.99 8.96
N LYS A 48 15.33 -12.32 8.42
CA LYS A 48 15.80 -12.53 7.04
C LYS A 48 16.17 -14.00 6.79
N VAL A 49 16.90 -14.60 7.72
CA VAL A 49 17.31 -16.01 7.64
C VAL A 49 16.10 -16.95 7.69
N ARG A 50 15.20 -16.73 8.63
CA ARG A 50 14.00 -17.56 8.81
C ARG A 50 13.11 -17.54 7.55
N VAL A 51 12.75 -16.37 7.06
CA VAL A 51 11.86 -16.22 5.89
C VAL A 51 12.49 -16.82 4.63
N LYS A 52 13.82 -16.73 4.49
CA LYS A 52 14.54 -17.40 3.40
C LYS A 52 14.43 -18.93 3.49
N LEU A 53 14.50 -19.49 4.69
CA LEU A 53 14.42 -20.95 4.89
C LEU A 53 12.99 -21.49 4.79
N GLU A 54 12.01 -20.76 5.33
CA GLU A 54 10.62 -21.21 5.38
C GLU A 54 9.86 -20.93 4.08
N ASP A 55 9.99 -19.70 3.54
CA ASP A 55 9.21 -19.22 2.39
C ASP A 55 10.03 -19.17 1.09
N GLY A 56 11.34 -19.38 1.14
CA GLY A 56 12.25 -19.21 0.00
C GLY A 56 12.42 -17.74 -0.43
N ILE A 57 11.90 -16.79 0.33
CA ILE A 57 11.90 -15.37 0.00
C ILE A 57 13.13 -14.69 0.60
N GLU A 58 13.93 -14.06 -0.23
CA GLU A 58 15.09 -13.29 0.21
C GLU A 58 14.71 -11.83 0.49
N LEU A 59 14.38 -11.53 1.76
CA LEU A 59 13.96 -10.17 2.16
C LEU A 59 15.04 -9.09 1.91
N SER A 60 16.32 -9.47 1.85
CA SER A 60 17.41 -8.54 1.53
C SER A 60 17.31 -7.96 0.12
N THR A 61 16.75 -8.69 -0.85
CA THR A 61 16.63 -8.23 -2.25
C THR A 61 15.57 -7.16 -2.44
N ILE A 62 14.60 -7.11 -1.52
CA ILE A 62 13.53 -6.10 -1.55
C ILE A 62 13.85 -4.86 -0.71
N CYS A 63 15.03 -4.80 -0.09
CA CYS A 63 15.47 -3.68 0.74
C CYS A 63 16.52 -2.86 0.00
N ARG A 64 16.57 -1.56 0.35
CA ARG A 64 17.65 -0.65 -0.05
C ARG A 64 18.39 -0.14 1.15
N GLN A 65 19.66 0.20 0.98
CA GLN A 65 20.46 0.80 2.05
C GLN A 65 20.57 2.30 1.85
N PHE A 66 20.22 3.05 2.90
CA PHE A 66 20.41 4.49 2.97
C PHE A 66 21.22 4.86 4.20
N LYS A 67 22.07 5.89 4.06
CA LYS A 67 22.78 6.46 5.22
C LYS A 67 21.80 7.26 6.05
N MET A 68 21.53 6.80 7.26
CA MET A 68 20.65 7.46 8.22
C MET A 68 21.37 7.77 9.52
N GLN A 69 21.01 8.87 10.17
CA GLN A 69 21.55 9.23 11.45
C GLN A 69 21.11 8.24 12.52
N ALA A 70 22.04 7.64 13.23
CA ALA A 70 21.80 6.78 14.37
C ALA A 70 21.61 7.60 15.65
N THR A 71 21.21 6.96 16.75
CA THR A 71 20.97 7.60 18.05
C THR A 71 22.23 8.24 18.65
N ASP A 72 23.42 7.75 18.26
CA ASP A 72 24.73 8.29 18.63
C ASP A 72 25.19 9.45 17.71
N GLY A 73 24.31 9.94 16.84
CA GLY A 73 24.61 11.04 15.91
C GLY A 73 25.41 10.64 14.66
N LYS A 74 25.94 9.42 14.58
CA LYS A 74 26.72 8.94 13.43
C LYS A 74 25.82 8.50 12.27
N MET A 75 26.28 8.77 11.05
CA MET A 75 25.61 8.26 9.84
C MET A 75 25.98 6.79 9.64
N ARG A 76 24.97 5.93 9.50
CA ARG A 76 25.14 4.49 9.29
C ARG A 76 24.23 3.99 8.16
N GLU A 77 24.74 3.06 7.40
CA GLU A 77 23.92 2.34 6.42
C GLU A 77 22.83 1.55 7.14
N THR A 78 21.60 1.74 6.68
CA THR A 78 20.40 1.21 7.31
C THR A 78 19.52 0.60 6.23
N ASP A 79 19.09 -0.65 6.44
CA ASP A 79 18.13 -1.32 5.55
C ASP A 79 16.79 -0.59 5.62
N CYS A 80 16.31 -0.18 4.45
CA CYS A 80 15.07 0.56 4.28
C CYS A 80 14.19 -0.11 3.24
N ALA A 81 12.90 0.10 3.37
CA ALA A 81 11.90 -0.40 2.43
C ALA A 81 10.91 0.71 2.07
N ASN A 82 10.43 0.71 0.83
CA ASN A 82 9.30 1.56 0.45
C ASN A 82 7.98 1.03 1.07
N THR A 83 6.89 1.74 0.88
CA THR A 83 5.61 1.38 1.51
C THR A 83 5.16 -0.05 1.15
N GLN A 84 5.24 -0.44 -0.13
CA GLN A 84 4.83 -1.77 -0.59
C GLN A 84 5.69 -2.89 0.03
N GLN A 85 7.00 -2.71 -0.01
CA GLN A 85 7.97 -3.64 0.55
C GLN A 85 7.81 -3.76 2.08
N LEU A 86 7.58 -2.62 2.75
CA LEU A 86 7.34 -2.57 4.18
C LEU A 86 6.09 -3.35 4.59
N LEU A 87 4.98 -3.19 3.84
CA LEU A 87 3.76 -3.96 4.06
C LEU A 87 4.01 -5.48 3.98
N ARG A 88 4.85 -5.91 3.02
CA ARG A 88 5.23 -7.33 2.90
C ARG A 88 6.10 -7.80 4.07
N ILE A 89 7.06 -6.98 4.50
CA ILE A 89 7.94 -7.31 5.64
C ILE A 89 7.15 -7.45 6.93
N ILE A 90 6.20 -6.55 7.20
CA ILE A 90 5.37 -6.58 8.42
C ILE A 90 4.54 -7.88 8.51
N GLN A 91 4.07 -8.43 7.40
CA GLN A 91 3.35 -9.70 7.40
C GLN A 91 4.21 -10.86 7.94
N SER A 92 5.53 -10.81 7.74
CA SER A 92 6.47 -11.83 8.22
C SER A 92 6.89 -11.64 9.68
N ILE A 93 6.42 -10.59 10.38
CA ILE A 93 6.74 -10.35 11.81
C ILE A 93 5.76 -11.15 12.69
N PRO A 94 6.20 -12.21 13.41
CA PRO A 94 5.34 -12.95 14.30
C PRO A 94 5.25 -12.27 15.68
N SER A 95 4.59 -11.12 15.73
CA SER A 95 4.43 -10.35 16.95
C SER A 95 2.95 -9.98 17.17
N PRO A 96 2.43 -10.11 18.40
CA PRO A 96 1.07 -9.64 18.72
C PRO A 96 0.88 -8.15 18.42
N LYS A 97 1.93 -7.34 18.53
CA LYS A 97 1.87 -5.90 18.19
C LYS A 97 1.71 -5.63 16.68
N ALA A 98 2.12 -6.57 15.83
CA ALA A 98 1.91 -6.48 14.39
C ALA A 98 0.52 -6.95 13.95
N GLU A 99 -0.20 -7.68 14.82
CA GLU A 99 -1.48 -8.30 14.48
C GLU A 99 -2.57 -7.30 14.09
N PRO A 100 -2.81 -6.19 14.82
CA PRO A 100 -3.79 -5.19 14.41
C PRO A 100 -3.52 -4.61 13.01
N PHE A 101 -2.24 -4.49 12.64
CA PHE A 101 -1.85 -4.03 11.32
C PHE A 101 -2.13 -5.07 10.23
N LYS A 102 -1.85 -6.35 10.50
CA LYS A 102 -2.16 -7.47 9.58
C LYS A 102 -3.65 -7.58 9.34
N GLN A 103 -4.46 -7.46 10.39
CA GLN A 103 -5.93 -7.45 10.30
C GLN A 103 -6.45 -6.26 9.48
N TRP A 104 -5.89 -5.06 9.70
CA TRP A 104 -6.22 -3.89 8.90
C TRP A 104 -5.88 -4.10 7.42
N LEU A 105 -4.71 -4.67 7.12
CA LEU A 105 -4.30 -4.96 5.75
C LEU A 105 -5.20 -6.00 5.08
N ALA A 106 -5.57 -7.07 5.80
CA ALA A 106 -6.49 -8.09 5.31
C ALA A 106 -7.88 -7.48 5.02
N LYS A 107 -8.39 -6.64 5.92
CA LYS A 107 -9.65 -5.90 5.74
C LYS A 107 -9.59 -4.99 4.51
N THR A 108 -8.53 -4.19 4.37
CA THR A 108 -8.34 -3.29 3.23
C THR A 108 -8.27 -4.05 1.91
N GLY A 109 -7.56 -5.19 1.89
CA GLY A 109 -7.50 -6.07 0.73
C GLY A 109 -8.87 -6.64 0.35
N TYR A 110 -9.63 -7.10 1.33
CA TYR A 110 -10.99 -7.60 1.14
C TYR A 110 -11.94 -6.50 0.61
N GLU A 111 -11.93 -5.32 1.22
CA GLU A 111 -12.71 -4.16 0.76
C GLU A 111 -12.37 -3.81 -0.70
N ARG A 112 -11.09 -3.86 -1.06
CA ARG A 112 -10.68 -3.60 -2.45
C ARG A 112 -11.17 -4.67 -3.42
N MET A 113 -11.21 -5.94 -3.03
CA MET A 113 -11.79 -7.01 -3.84
C MET A 113 -13.30 -6.81 -4.05
N GLN A 114 -14.01 -6.37 -3.00
CA GLN A 114 -15.44 -6.02 -3.11
C GLN A 114 -15.67 -4.87 -4.08
N GLU A 115 -14.84 -3.82 -4.04
CA GLU A 115 -14.92 -2.68 -4.95
C GLU A 115 -14.66 -3.05 -6.42
N ILE A 116 -13.84 -4.08 -6.68
CA ILE A 116 -13.62 -4.60 -8.03
C ILE A 116 -14.88 -5.31 -8.53
N SER A 117 -15.58 -6.02 -7.65
CA SER A 117 -16.83 -6.71 -7.99
C SER A 117 -18.02 -5.76 -8.08
N ASP A 118 -18.04 -4.72 -7.26
CA ASP A 118 -19.07 -3.68 -7.22
C ASP A 118 -18.42 -2.29 -7.09
N PRO A 119 -18.18 -1.61 -8.23
CA PRO A 119 -17.54 -0.29 -8.24
C PRO A 119 -18.29 0.81 -7.48
N SER A 120 -19.59 0.63 -7.18
CA SER A 120 -20.37 1.60 -6.41
C SER A 120 -19.82 1.78 -5.00
N GLN A 121 -19.29 0.73 -4.39
CA GLN A 121 -18.69 0.76 -3.06
C GLN A 121 -17.47 1.72 -2.97
N SER A 122 -16.72 1.86 -4.06
CA SER A 122 -15.61 2.83 -4.12
C SER A 122 -16.11 4.27 -4.06
N ILE A 123 -17.28 4.53 -4.61
CA ILE A 123 -17.95 5.85 -4.59
C ILE A 123 -18.43 6.16 -3.17
N ASP A 124 -19.05 5.19 -2.50
CA ASP A 124 -19.52 5.34 -1.12
C ASP A 124 -18.34 5.58 -0.16
N ARG A 125 -17.26 4.84 -0.30
CA ARG A 125 -16.04 5.05 0.47
C ARG A 125 -15.43 6.45 0.20
N ALA A 126 -15.46 6.93 -1.03
CA ALA A 126 -15.00 8.27 -1.37
C ALA A 126 -15.87 9.34 -0.67
N ARG A 127 -17.20 9.16 -0.67
CA ARG A 127 -18.14 10.03 0.04
C ARG A 127 -17.80 10.12 1.53
N GLU A 128 -17.67 8.96 2.20
CA GLU A 128 -17.32 8.92 3.63
C GLU A 128 -16.00 9.63 3.94
N ASN A 129 -14.97 9.41 3.11
CA ASN A 129 -13.67 10.05 3.30
C ASN A 129 -13.76 11.57 3.16
N TRP A 130 -14.53 12.09 2.21
CA TRP A 130 -14.76 13.52 2.04
C TRP A 130 -15.55 14.13 3.21
N GLN A 131 -16.53 13.40 3.73
CA GLN A 131 -17.26 13.80 4.95
C GLN A 131 -16.31 13.88 6.16
N LYS A 132 -15.46 12.87 6.38
CA LYS A 132 -14.44 12.86 7.44
C LYS A 132 -13.43 14.01 7.29
N LEU A 133 -13.18 14.47 6.07
CA LEU A 133 -12.34 15.63 5.75
C LEU A 133 -13.09 16.97 5.87
N GLY A 134 -14.34 16.97 6.33
CA GLY A 134 -15.15 18.18 6.56
C GLY A 134 -15.63 18.87 5.28
N ARG A 135 -15.71 18.15 4.15
CA ARG A 135 -16.28 18.70 2.92
C ARG A 135 -17.79 18.84 3.03
N SER A 136 -18.36 19.94 2.49
CA SER A 136 -19.80 20.16 2.51
C SER A 136 -20.53 19.13 1.62
N GLU A 137 -21.75 18.74 2.00
CA GLU A 137 -22.55 17.78 1.23
C GLU A 137 -22.78 18.25 -0.21
N LYS A 138 -23.01 19.55 -0.42
CA LYS A 138 -23.14 20.15 -1.76
C LYS A 138 -21.89 19.91 -2.63
N TRP A 139 -20.70 20.07 -2.05
CA TRP A 139 -19.44 19.84 -2.74
C TRP A 139 -19.26 18.35 -3.08
N ILE A 140 -19.60 17.48 -2.13
CA ILE A 140 -19.54 16.01 -2.30
C ILE A 140 -20.46 15.59 -3.45
N GLN A 141 -21.72 16.05 -3.44
CA GLN A 141 -22.69 15.73 -4.46
C GLN A 141 -22.25 16.16 -5.87
N GLN A 142 -21.69 17.36 -6.00
CA GLN A 142 -21.14 17.84 -7.29
C GLN A 142 -20.01 16.95 -7.81
N ARG A 143 -19.13 16.46 -6.92
CA ARG A 143 -18.03 15.55 -7.29
C ARG A 143 -18.55 14.18 -7.70
N MET A 144 -19.52 13.63 -6.99
CA MET A 144 -20.11 12.33 -7.29
C MET A 144 -20.81 12.33 -8.64
N THR A 145 -21.63 13.32 -8.92
CA THR A 145 -22.30 13.47 -10.23
C THR A 145 -21.30 13.58 -11.39
N GLY A 146 -20.15 14.25 -11.17
CA GLY A 146 -19.08 14.31 -12.14
C GLY A 146 -18.41 12.95 -12.40
N GLN A 147 -18.20 12.14 -11.36
CA GLN A 147 -17.61 10.80 -11.48
C GLN A 147 -18.57 9.82 -12.17
N GLU A 148 -19.85 9.85 -11.86
CA GLU A 148 -20.86 9.03 -12.52
C GLU A 148 -20.93 9.30 -14.03
N LYS A 149 -20.89 10.57 -14.44
CA LYS A 149 -20.85 10.95 -15.87
C LYS A 149 -19.61 10.44 -16.58
N LEU A 150 -18.44 10.52 -15.94
CA LEU A 150 -17.18 10.02 -16.50
C LEU A 150 -17.17 8.48 -16.61
N ASN A 151 -17.71 7.78 -15.64
CA ASN A 151 -17.83 6.33 -15.69
C ASN A 151 -18.79 5.89 -16.80
N ASN A 152 -19.95 6.51 -16.94
CA ASN A 152 -20.90 6.22 -18.01
C ASN A 152 -20.29 6.47 -19.40
N LEU A 153 -19.47 7.51 -19.58
CA LEU A 153 -18.76 7.77 -20.84
C LEU A 153 -17.67 6.71 -21.14
N ARG A 154 -17.03 6.15 -20.12
CA ARG A 154 -16.06 5.05 -20.30
C ARG A 154 -16.75 3.75 -20.72
N PHE A 155 -17.87 3.39 -20.10
CA PHE A 155 -18.64 2.20 -20.48
C PHE A 155 -19.13 2.28 -21.91
N THR A 156 -19.66 3.43 -22.36
CA THR A 156 -20.11 3.60 -23.76
C THR A 156 -18.97 3.50 -24.77
N ASN A 157 -17.77 3.94 -24.43
CA ASN A 157 -16.58 3.81 -25.30
C ASN A 157 -16.05 2.38 -25.37
N ASP A 158 -16.09 1.61 -24.28
CA ASP A 158 -15.70 0.21 -24.27
C ASP A 158 -16.74 -0.67 -24.99
N ASP A 159 -18.02 -0.38 -24.87
CA ASP A 159 -19.09 -1.00 -25.65
C ASP A 159 -18.96 -0.73 -27.16
N LEU A 160 -18.58 0.49 -27.55
CA LEU A 160 -18.30 0.83 -28.94
C LEU A 160 -17.06 0.10 -29.48
N ARG A 161 -16.01 -0.05 -28.67
CA ARG A 161 -14.80 -0.82 -29.04
C ARG A 161 -15.12 -2.30 -29.22
N MET A 162 -15.89 -2.91 -28.31
CA MET A 162 -16.34 -4.30 -28.43
C MET A 162 -17.22 -4.53 -29.64
N THR A 163 -18.10 -3.58 -29.97
CA THR A 163 -18.95 -3.63 -31.16
C THR A 163 -18.12 -3.55 -32.46
N ILE A 164 -17.09 -2.71 -32.50
CA ILE A 164 -16.18 -2.58 -33.64
C ILE A 164 -15.33 -3.84 -33.82
N LEU A 165 -14.82 -4.42 -32.73
CA LEU A 165 -14.00 -5.64 -32.76
C LEU A 165 -14.84 -6.85 -33.24
N ASN A 166 -16.08 -6.98 -32.75
CA ASN A 166 -16.99 -8.03 -33.20
C ASN A 166 -17.37 -7.89 -34.69
N ARG A 167 -17.57 -6.66 -35.17
CA ARG A 167 -17.89 -6.42 -36.60
C ARG A 167 -16.72 -6.79 -37.53
N ASN A 168 -15.48 -6.56 -37.11
CA ASN A 168 -14.28 -6.92 -37.87
C ASN A 168 -14.05 -8.45 -37.89
N SER A 169 -14.38 -9.18 -36.82
CA SER A 169 -14.27 -10.64 -36.79
C SER A 169 -15.25 -11.34 -37.73
N TYR A 170 -16.42 -10.75 -37.98
CA TYR A 170 -17.41 -11.26 -38.96
C TYR A 170 -16.99 -11.02 -40.41
N LEU A 171 -16.13 -10.04 -40.69
CA LEU A 171 -15.66 -9.74 -42.05
C LEU A 171 -14.46 -10.61 -42.45
N VAL A 172 -13.66 -11.05 -41.49
CA VAL A 172 -12.49 -11.93 -41.75
C VAL A 172 -12.89 -13.39 -42.02
N ASN A 173 -14.01 -13.85 -41.54
CA ASN A 173 -14.50 -15.21 -41.73
C ASN A 173 -15.37 -15.41 -43.02
N ARG A 174 -15.38 -14.44 -43.96
CA ARG A 174 -16.14 -14.50 -45.22
C ARG A 174 -15.26 -14.40 -46.46
N THR A 175 -13.95 -14.52 -46.32
CA THR A 175 -12.98 -14.74 -47.41
C THR A 175 -12.33 -16.11 -47.22
#